data_5df7968688cac0d0a1d30a7cbe7fbdd3
#
_entry.id   5df7968688cac0d0a1d30a7cbe7fbdd3
#
_cell.length_a   1.000
_cell.length_b   1.000
_cell.length_c   1.000
_cell.angle_alpha   90.00
_cell.angle_beta   90.00
_cell.angle_gamma   90.00
#
_symmetry.space_group_name_H-M   'P 1'
#
loop_
_entity.id
_entity.type
_entity.pdbx_description
1 polymer ?
#
loop_
_entity_poly.entity_id
_entity_poly.type
_entity_poly.pdbx_seq_one_letter_code
_entity_poly.pdbx_strand_id
1 'polypeptide(L)'
;MNQTIDKLTINAFANDLEAQFELAQRYAVGNEVRQDYAEAVKWYRKAADQDFADAQFELARCYETGNGVRRNYAEAAKWYRLAAEQGHAEAQRELGRCYTQGRGVKADYDEADKWFSAASDQGCFATESDFAELNVLLQKSYKDGTLKFKALEQIEKKYEAKKAPKRRPRKKYTGPFAGLVNPLIELWDMIVPEDANFSEWVILTIVYVVIASVVLAASTVFFVFHIFQVLFLVEGIRGLAHGHRSR
;
A
#
# COMPACT_ATOMS: atom_id res chain seq x y z
N MET A 1 38.56 17.06 15.91
CA MET A 1 38.02 15.74 16.23
C MET A 1 36.62 15.94 16.74
N ASN A 2 35.68 15.15 16.27
CA ASN A 2 34.24 15.37 16.54
C ASN A 2 33.89 14.60 17.82
N GLN A 3 33.67 15.30 18.95
CA GLN A 3 33.42 14.69 20.27
C GLN A 3 32.29 13.65 20.23
N THR A 4 31.36 13.79 19.28
CA THR A 4 30.20 12.85 19.08
C THR A 4 30.69 11.49 18.58
N ILE A 5 31.59 11.48 17.58
CA ILE A 5 32.14 10.24 17.03
C ILE A 5 33.09 9.56 18.04
N ASP A 6 33.88 10.32 18.78
CA ASP A 6 34.78 9.73 19.78
C ASP A 6 33.98 9.01 20.86
N LYS A 7 32.88 9.63 21.37
CA LYS A 7 31.99 9.01 22.35
C LYS A 7 31.27 7.79 21.80
N LEU A 8 30.76 7.90 20.56
CA LEU A 8 30.07 6.78 19.89
C LEU A 8 31.01 5.58 19.72
N THR A 9 32.23 5.84 19.29
CA THR A 9 33.25 4.81 19.12
C THR A 9 33.60 4.13 20.46
N ILE A 10 33.74 4.88 21.52
CA ILE A 10 33.99 4.33 22.87
C ILE A 10 32.86 3.41 23.29
N ASN A 11 31.61 3.83 23.12
CA ASN A 11 30.44 3.02 23.47
C ASN A 11 30.36 1.76 22.60
N ALA A 12 30.60 1.85 21.28
CA ALA A 12 30.62 0.70 20.38
C ALA A 12 31.69 -0.35 20.78
N PHE A 13 32.87 0.12 21.23
CA PHE A 13 33.92 -0.77 21.80
C PHE A 13 33.52 -1.35 23.18
N ALA A 14 32.69 -0.63 23.95
CA ALA A 14 32.15 -1.12 25.21
C ALA A 14 30.99 -2.14 25.01
N ASN A 15 30.77 -2.59 23.77
CA ASN A 15 29.75 -3.59 23.41
C ASN A 15 28.30 -3.10 23.47
N ASP A 16 28.09 -1.79 23.38
CA ASP A 16 26.77 -1.21 23.21
C ASP A 16 26.27 -1.48 21.78
N LEU A 17 25.17 -2.24 21.65
CA LEU A 17 24.62 -2.69 20.35
C LEU A 17 24.14 -1.54 19.49
N GLU A 18 23.46 -0.56 20.09
CA GLU A 18 22.95 0.60 19.39
C GLU A 18 24.11 1.47 18.88
N ALA A 19 25.13 1.64 19.72
CA ALA A 19 26.34 2.38 19.33
C ALA A 19 27.12 1.67 18.21
N GLN A 20 27.21 0.34 18.23
CA GLN A 20 27.80 -0.44 17.15
C GLN A 20 27.05 -0.27 15.84
N PHE A 21 25.73 -0.35 15.88
CA PHE A 21 24.87 -0.17 14.72
C PHE A 21 24.94 1.25 14.16
N GLU A 22 24.84 2.27 15.01
CA GLU A 22 24.95 3.67 14.60
C GLU A 22 26.34 3.97 13.98
N LEU A 23 27.41 3.47 14.57
CA LEU A 23 28.75 3.63 14.03
C LEU A 23 28.89 2.97 12.66
N ALA A 24 28.30 1.79 12.48
CA ALA A 24 28.25 1.11 11.20
C ALA A 24 27.52 1.94 10.14
N GLN A 25 26.36 2.51 10.49
CA GLN A 25 25.60 3.40 9.58
C GLN A 25 26.41 4.63 9.18
N ARG A 26 27.15 5.25 10.11
CA ARG A 26 27.98 6.41 9.81
C ARG A 26 29.09 6.08 8.82
N TYR A 27 29.75 4.91 8.97
CA TYR A 27 30.72 4.43 8.00
C TYR A 27 30.08 4.08 6.64
N ALA A 28 28.87 3.51 6.64
CA ALA A 28 28.17 3.18 5.40
C ALA A 28 27.76 4.40 4.58
N VAL A 29 27.34 5.49 5.25
CA VAL A 29 26.90 6.73 4.59
C VAL A 29 28.03 7.73 4.39
N GLY A 30 29.05 7.70 5.24
CA GLY A 30 30.12 8.70 5.26
C GLY A 30 29.74 9.95 6.05
N ASN A 31 28.89 9.80 7.07
CA ASN A 31 28.46 10.90 7.92
C ASN A 31 29.43 11.08 9.09
N GLU A 32 30.08 12.25 9.18
CA GLU A 32 31.11 12.61 10.18
C GLU A 32 32.40 11.74 10.14
N VAL A 33 32.39 10.66 9.36
CA VAL A 33 33.55 9.80 9.06
C VAL A 33 33.68 9.62 7.57
N ARG A 34 34.86 9.27 7.07
CA ARG A 34 35.02 8.89 5.68
C ARG A 34 34.22 7.62 5.42
N GLN A 35 33.42 7.59 4.33
CA GLN A 35 32.70 6.42 3.92
C GLN A 35 33.62 5.19 3.75
N ASP A 36 33.29 4.12 4.45
CA ASP A 36 34.00 2.85 4.38
C ASP A 36 33.03 1.69 4.65
N TYR A 37 32.57 1.05 3.60
CA TYR A 37 31.66 -0.10 3.71
C TYR A 37 32.32 -1.31 4.38
N ALA A 38 33.64 -1.48 4.28
CA ALA A 38 34.33 -2.59 4.93
C ALA A 38 34.33 -2.41 6.46
N GLU A 39 34.56 -1.20 6.94
CA GLU A 39 34.42 -0.89 8.36
C GLU A 39 32.96 -0.99 8.82
N ALA A 40 31.98 -0.49 8.03
CA ALA A 40 30.56 -0.63 8.33
C ALA A 40 30.18 -2.09 8.56
N VAL A 41 30.58 -2.99 7.65
CA VAL A 41 30.30 -4.43 7.76
C VAL A 41 30.89 -5.05 9.02
N LYS A 42 32.07 -4.62 9.46
CA LYS A 42 32.67 -5.13 10.71
C LYS A 42 31.80 -4.79 11.91
N TRP A 43 31.30 -3.57 11.96
CA TRP A 43 30.43 -3.13 13.05
C TRP A 43 29.04 -3.73 12.97
N TYR A 44 28.42 -3.78 11.78
CA TYR A 44 27.15 -4.50 11.59
C TYR A 44 27.26 -5.95 12.04
N ARG A 45 28.36 -6.65 11.69
CA ARG A 45 28.57 -8.03 12.11
C ARG A 45 28.65 -8.18 13.62
N LYS A 46 29.37 -7.28 14.31
CA LYS A 46 29.48 -7.33 15.78
C LYS A 46 28.11 -7.21 16.45
N ALA A 47 27.24 -6.33 15.97
CA ALA A 47 25.90 -6.18 16.50
C ALA A 47 24.99 -7.35 16.06
N ALA A 48 25.10 -7.81 14.81
CA ALA A 48 24.31 -8.93 14.26
C ALA A 48 24.59 -10.28 14.97
N ASP A 49 25.85 -10.52 15.33
CA ASP A 49 26.28 -11.72 16.08
C ASP A 49 25.73 -11.71 17.53
N GLN A 50 25.23 -10.58 18.00
CA GLN A 50 24.53 -10.41 19.28
C GLN A 50 22.98 -10.32 19.11
N ASP A 51 22.46 -10.85 18.02
CA ASP A 51 21.02 -10.91 17.71
C ASP A 51 20.34 -9.55 17.55
N PHE A 52 21.06 -8.48 17.18
CA PHE A 52 20.45 -7.20 16.87
C PHE A 52 19.84 -7.23 15.46
N ALA A 53 18.49 -7.27 15.38
CA ALA A 53 17.77 -7.53 14.14
C ALA A 53 18.04 -6.50 13.02
N ASP A 54 18.13 -5.21 13.37
CA ASP A 54 18.44 -4.15 12.39
C ASP A 54 19.86 -4.33 11.79
N ALA A 55 20.81 -4.73 12.62
CA ALA A 55 22.18 -5.00 12.14
C ALA A 55 22.23 -6.28 11.28
N GLN A 56 21.47 -7.30 11.61
CA GLN A 56 21.34 -8.51 10.79
C GLN A 56 20.77 -8.17 9.41
N PHE A 57 19.74 -7.32 9.37
CA PHE A 57 19.14 -6.84 8.12
C PHE A 57 20.14 -6.06 7.26
N GLU A 58 20.85 -5.07 7.83
CA GLU A 58 21.84 -4.28 7.09
C GLU A 58 23.04 -5.12 6.65
N LEU A 59 23.49 -6.08 7.47
CA LEU A 59 24.54 -7.03 7.09
C LEU A 59 24.09 -7.91 5.91
N ALA A 60 22.84 -8.36 5.91
CA ALA A 60 22.27 -9.11 4.78
C ALA A 60 22.30 -8.28 3.50
N ARG A 61 21.91 -7.00 3.57
CA ARG A 61 21.99 -6.07 2.42
C ARG A 61 23.41 -5.89 1.90
N CYS A 62 24.40 -5.81 2.81
CA CYS A 62 25.80 -5.76 2.41
C CYS A 62 26.23 -7.01 1.62
N TYR A 63 25.78 -8.20 2.03
CA TYR A 63 26.04 -9.43 1.29
C TYR A 63 25.28 -9.50 -0.04
N GLU A 64 24.06 -8.98 -0.10
CA GLU A 64 23.25 -8.96 -1.33
C GLU A 64 23.86 -8.03 -2.39
N THR A 65 24.29 -6.84 -1.98
CA THR A 65 24.84 -5.82 -2.89
C THR A 65 26.34 -6.00 -3.18
N GLY A 66 27.07 -6.56 -2.23
CA GLY A 66 28.52 -6.66 -2.27
C GLY A 66 29.23 -5.43 -1.70
N ASN A 67 28.53 -4.59 -0.92
CA ASN A 67 29.11 -3.42 -0.30
C ASN A 67 29.97 -3.82 0.91
N GLY A 68 31.27 -3.55 0.84
CA GLY A 68 32.24 -3.87 1.89
C GLY A 68 32.56 -5.36 2.06
N VAL A 69 31.84 -6.26 1.37
CA VAL A 69 32.07 -7.71 1.36
C VAL A 69 31.86 -8.27 -0.04
N ARG A 70 32.42 -9.45 -0.28
CA ARG A 70 32.09 -10.19 -1.52
C ARG A 70 30.61 -10.56 -1.52
N ARG A 71 29.90 -10.22 -2.60
CA ARG A 71 28.49 -10.56 -2.77
C ARG A 71 28.25 -12.05 -2.58
N ASN A 72 27.28 -12.38 -1.72
CA ASN A 72 26.89 -13.76 -1.42
C ASN A 72 25.41 -13.83 -1.03
N TYR A 73 24.57 -14.24 -1.95
CA TYR A 73 23.12 -14.34 -1.72
C TYR A 73 22.74 -15.39 -0.66
N ALA A 74 23.54 -16.46 -0.49
CA ALA A 74 23.29 -17.47 0.52
C ALA A 74 23.51 -16.91 1.94
N GLU A 75 24.57 -16.13 2.14
CA GLU A 75 24.77 -15.44 3.40
C GLU A 75 23.71 -14.33 3.63
N ALA A 76 23.35 -13.58 2.58
CA ALA A 76 22.28 -12.59 2.67
C ALA A 76 20.97 -13.23 3.14
N ALA A 77 20.54 -14.33 2.52
CA ALA A 77 19.31 -15.03 2.90
C ALA A 77 19.33 -15.58 4.33
N LYS A 78 20.50 -16.02 4.84
CA LYS A 78 20.65 -16.45 6.24
C LYS A 78 20.43 -15.28 7.21
N TRP A 79 21.08 -14.14 6.96
CA TRP A 79 20.96 -12.97 7.82
C TRP A 79 19.56 -12.34 7.74
N TYR A 80 18.96 -12.28 6.53
CA TYR A 80 17.54 -11.89 6.40
C TYR A 80 16.61 -12.80 7.21
N ARG A 81 16.86 -14.12 7.21
CA ARG A 81 16.05 -15.06 7.98
C ARG A 81 16.15 -14.80 9.48
N LEU A 82 17.35 -14.59 10.01
CA LEU A 82 17.55 -14.31 11.44
C LEU A 82 16.80 -13.04 11.86
N ALA A 83 16.90 -11.95 11.08
CA ALA A 83 16.15 -10.74 11.35
C ALA A 83 14.62 -10.93 11.18
N ALA A 84 14.20 -11.68 10.15
CA ALA A 84 12.77 -11.95 9.88
C ALA A 84 12.11 -12.79 10.99
N GLU A 85 12.82 -13.76 11.54
CA GLU A 85 12.36 -14.58 12.68
C GLU A 85 12.19 -13.75 13.95
N GLN A 86 12.96 -12.67 14.11
CA GLN A 86 12.79 -11.69 15.19
C GLN A 86 11.66 -10.67 14.91
N GLY A 87 10.99 -10.78 13.77
CA GLY A 87 9.87 -9.90 13.42
C GLY A 87 10.25 -8.63 12.66
N HIS A 88 11.48 -8.49 12.16
CA HIS A 88 11.88 -7.33 11.36
C HIS A 88 11.13 -7.35 10.01
N ALA A 89 10.21 -6.41 9.81
CA ALA A 89 9.24 -6.44 8.71
C ALA A 89 9.89 -6.35 7.33
N GLU A 90 10.90 -5.47 7.15
CA GLU A 90 11.62 -5.36 5.88
C GLU A 90 12.44 -6.63 5.59
N ALA A 91 13.02 -7.27 6.63
CA ALA A 91 13.73 -8.54 6.44
C ALA A 91 12.79 -9.67 6.02
N GLN A 92 11.58 -9.71 6.57
CA GLN A 92 10.55 -10.66 6.14
C GLN A 92 10.21 -10.47 4.66
N ARG A 93 10.04 -9.23 4.21
CA ARG A 93 9.78 -8.92 2.79
C ARG A 93 10.96 -9.32 1.90
N GLU A 94 12.20 -8.97 2.25
CA GLU A 94 13.38 -9.33 1.46
C GLU A 94 13.61 -10.84 1.44
N LEU A 95 13.33 -11.56 2.54
CA LEU A 95 13.38 -13.02 2.56
C LEU A 95 12.32 -13.64 1.64
N GLY A 96 11.11 -13.09 1.61
CA GLY A 96 10.08 -13.45 0.64
C GLY A 96 10.60 -13.31 -0.80
N ARG A 97 11.29 -12.21 -1.13
CA ARG A 97 11.93 -12.01 -2.44
C ARG A 97 13.06 -13.02 -2.72
N CYS A 98 13.85 -13.38 -1.72
CA CYS A 98 14.85 -14.44 -1.87
C CYS A 98 14.20 -15.76 -2.31
N TYR A 99 13.04 -16.11 -1.73
CA TYR A 99 12.32 -17.32 -2.11
C TYR A 99 11.62 -17.23 -3.46
N THR A 100 11.09 -16.06 -3.87
CA THR A 100 10.49 -15.89 -5.21
C THR A 100 11.53 -16.01 -6.30
N GLN A 101 12.71 -15.43 -6.10
CA GLN A 101 13.77 -15.35 -7.10
C GLN A 101 14.77 -16.52 -7.04
N GLY A 102 14.72 -17.34 -5.99
CA GLY A 102 15.71 -18.40 -5.76
C GLY A 102 17.11 -17.86 -5.44
N ARG A 103 17.21 -16.66 -4.84
CA ARG A 103 18.48 -16.02 -4.51
C ARG A 103 18.98 -16.50 -3.15
N GLY A 104 20.04 -17.30 -3.17
CA GLY A 104 20.66 -17.87 -1.96
C GLY A 104 19.87 -18.97 -1.27
N VAL A 105 18.63 -19.19 -1.67
CA VAL A 105 17.73 -20.26 -1.26
C VAL A 105 17.08 -20.89 -2.49
N LYS A 106 16.56 -22.11 -2.35
CA LYS A 106 15.73 -22.69 -3.41
C LYS A 106 14.42 -21.92 -3.51
N ALA A 107 14.01 -21.59 -4.72
CA ALA A 107 12.72 -20.94 -4.94
C ALA A 107 11.57 -21.81 -4.38
N ASP A 108 10.72 -21.21 -3.55
CA ASP A 108 9.63 -21.86 -2.87
C ASP A 108 8.47 -20.88 -2.68
N TYR A 109 7.30 -21.23 -3.25
CA TYR A 109 6.14 -20.38 -3.20
C TYR A 109 5.56 -20.27 -1.77
N ASP A 110 5.46 -21.39 -1.05
CA ASP A 110 4.81 -21.42 0.27
C ASP A 110 5.62 -20.61 1.29
N GLU A 111 6.95 -20.72 1.25
CA GLU A 111 7.83 -19.92 2.07
C GLU A 111 7.75 -18.42 1.69
N ALA A 112 7.72 -18.10 0.39
CA ALA A 112 7.58 -16.72 -0.07
C ALA A 112 6.25 -16.09 0.42
N ASP A 113 5.11 -16.80 0.25
CA ASP A 113 3.79 -16.32 0.71
C ASP A 113 3.75 -16.11 2.23
N LYS A 114 4.32 -17.04 3.01
CA LYS A 114 4.43 -16.94 4.45
C LYS A 114 5.14 -15.66 4.88
N TRP A 115 6.30 -15.38 4.29
CA TRP A 115 7.10 -14.22 4.67
C TRP A 115 6.49 -12.90 4.21
N PHE A 116 5.93 -12.82 2.99
CA PHE A 116 5.19 -11.63 2.55
C PHE A 116 3.92 -11.39 3.39
N SER A 117 3.25 -12.46 3.84
CA SER A 117 2.10 -12.33 4.73
C SER A 117 2.51 -11.75 6.08
N ALA A 118 3.59 -12.25 6.68
CA ALA A 118 4.11 -11.75 7.95
C ALA A 118 4.52 -10.27 7.87
N ALA A 119 5.21 -9.87 6.81
CA ALA A 119 5.58 -8.47 6.56
C ALA A 119 4.34 -7.58 6.40
N SER A 120 3.34 -8.04 5.64
CA SER A 120 2.09 -7.32 5.41
C SER A 120 1.28 -7.10 6.69
N ASP A 121 1.28 -8.07 7.62
CA ASP A 121 0.59 -7.96 8.91
C ASP A 121 1.19 -6.83 9.77
N GLN A 122 2.44 -6.50 9.58
CA GLN A 122 3.15 -5.37 10.20
C GLN A 122 3.07 -4.07 9.40
N GLY A 123 2.34 -4.05 8.27
CA GLY A 123 2.19 -2.88 7.42
C GLY A 123 3.34 -2.66 6.42
N CYS A 124 4.31 -3.59 6.34
CA CYS A 124 5.34 -3.61 5.31
C CYS A 124 4.82 -4.40 4.11
N PHE A 125 4.12 -3.73 3.21
CA PHE A 125 3.51 -4.38 2.05
C PHE A 125 4.56 -4.74 0.99
N ALA A 126 4.39 -5.90 0.38
CA ALA A 126 5.11 -6.27 -0.83
C ALA A 126 4.81 -5.25 -1.95
N THR A 127 5.80 -4.94 -2.75
CA THR A 127 5.64 -4.05 -3.90
C THR A 127 4.90 -4.74 -5.04
N GLU A 128 4.43 -3.97 -6.00
CA GLU A 128 3.79 -4.52 -7.20
C GLU A 128 4.73 -5.48 -7.97
N SER A 129 6.04 -5.17 -7.96
CA SER A 129 7.08 -6.05 -8.50
C SER A 129 7.17 -7.38 -7.75
N ASP A 130 7.10 -7.36 -6.41
CA ASP A 130 7.16 -8.57 -5.59
C ASP A 130 5.97 -9.49 -5.87
N PHE A 131 4.77 -8.92 -6.06
CA PHE A 131 3.58 -9.68 -6.45
C PHE A 131 3.68 -10.25 -7.87
N ALA A 132 4.25 -9.51 -8.83
CA ALA A 132 4.45 -10.00 -10.18
C ALA A 132 5.41 -11.20 -10.20
N GLU A 133 6.52 -11.13 -9.47
CA GLU A 133 7.47 -12.23 -9.33
C GLU A 133 6.84 -13.45 -8.65
N LEU A 134 6.06 -13.22 -7.58
CA LEU A 134 5.35 -14.29 -6.89
C LEU A 134 4.33 -14.99 -7.81
N ASN A 135 3.60 -14.25 -8.63
CA ASN A 135 2.68 -14.82 -9.62
C ASN A 135 3.42 -15.67 -10.68
N VAL A 136 4.61 -15.26 -11.13
CA VAL A 136 5.43 -16.05 -12.04
C VAL A 136 5.86 -17.36 -11.39
N LEU A 137 6.30 -17.32 -10.13
CA LEU A 137 6.67 -18.54 -9.39
C LEU A 137 5.45 -19.46 -9.19
N LEU A 138 4.30 -18.88 -8.86
CA LEU A 138 3.03 -19.58 -8.71
C LEU A 138 2.64 -20.34 -9.98
N GLN A 139 2.68 -19.66 -11.13
CA GLN A 139 2.36 -20.26 -12.43
C GLN A 139 3.35 -21.39 -12.80
N LYS A 140 4.62 -21.21 -12.46
CA LYS A 140 5.64 -22.23 -12.65
C LYS A 140 5.36 -23.46 -11.78
N SER A 141 5.10 -23.26 -10.50
CA SER A 141 4.80 -24.34 -9.54
C SER A 141 3.53 -25.10 -9.92
N TYR A 142 2.56 -24.44 -10.53
CA TYR A 142 1.36 -25.08 -11.08
C TYR A 142 1.70 -25.95 -12.31
N LYS A 143 2.50 -25.43 -13.26
CA LYS A 143 2.90 -26.19 -14.46
C LYS A 143 3.75 -27.41 -14.11
N ASP A 144 4.61 -27.30 -13.12
CA ASP A 144 5.46 -28.38 -12.64
C ASP A 144 4.70 -29.42 -11.77
N GLY A 145 3.38 -29.20 -11.54
CA GLY A 145 2.51 -30.10 -10.78
C GLY A 145 2.77 -30.09 -9.26
N THR A 146 3.56 -29.16 -8.77
CA THR A 146 3.85 -28.98 -7.33
C THR A 146 2.68 -28.30 -6.59
N LEU A 147 1.84 -27.59 -7.31
CA LEU A 147 0.64 -26.90 -6.79
C LEU A 147 -0.64 -27.42 -7.47
N LYS A 148 -1.71 -27.69 -6.68
CA LYS A 148 -3.01 -28.11 -7.20
C LYS A 148 -3.83 -26.89 -7.64
N PHE A 149 -4.64 -27.04 -8.71
CA PHE A 149 -5.48 -25.97 -9.27
C PHE A 149 -6.35 -25.23 -8.24
N LYS A 150 -6.96 -25.96 -7.30
CA LYS A 150 -7.78 -25.34 -6.24
C LYS A 150 -6.99 -24.45 -5.28
N ALA A 151 -5.71 -24.80 -5.04
CA ALA A 151 -4.83 -23.97 -4.22
C ALA A 151 -4.48 -22.65 -4.93
N LEU A 152 -4.20 -22.72 -6.25
CA LEU A 152 -3.96 -21.55 -7.09
C LEU A 152 -5.11 -20.52 -6.99
N GLU A 153 -6.35 -20.97 -7.19
CA GLU A 153 -7.53 -20.10 -7.14
C GLU A 153 -7.73 -19.45 -5.76
N GLN A 154 -7.46 -20.18 -4.68
CA GLN A 154 -7.54 -19.64 -3.32
C GLN A 154 -6.46 -18.59 -3.04
N ILE A 155 -5.27 -18.82 -3.56
CA ILE A 155 -4.13 -17.93 -3.44
C ILE A 155 -4.36 -16.64 -4.23
N GLU A 156 -4.80 -16.73 -5.48
CA GLU A 156 -5.17 -15.57 -6.30
C GLU A 156 -6.23 -14.72 -5.60
N LYS A 157 -7.31 -15.34 -5.09
CA LYS A 157 -8.34 -14.63 -4.31
C LYS A 157 -7.78 -13.95 -3.05
N LYS A 158 -6.85 -14.60 -2.35
CA LYS A 158 -6.21 -14.02 -1.15
C LYS A 158 -5.37 -12.78 -1.49
N TYR A 159 -4.63 -12.81 -2.61
CA TYR A 159 -3.83 -11.67 -3.05
C TYR A 159 -4.68 -10.53 -3.61
N GLU A 160 -5.71 -10.83 -4.38
CA GLU A 160 -6.69 -9.85 -4.85
C GLU A 160 -7.37 -9.12 -3.67
N ALA A 161 -7.75 -9.87 -2.62
CA ALA A 161 -8.33 -9.30 -1.41
C ALA A 161 -7.35 -8.43 -0.60
N LYS A 162 -6.04 -8.77 -0.62
CA LYS A 162 -4.99 -7.97 0.04
C LYS A 162 -4.59 -6.74 -0.78
N LYS A 163 -4.62 -6.84 -2.13
CA LYS A 163 -4.34 -5.74 -3.05
C LYS A 163 -5.46 -4.69 -3.05
N ALA A 164 -6.71 -5.11 -2.73
CA ALA A 164 -7.80 -4.17 -2.57
C ALA A 164 -7.50 -3.24 -1.38
N PRO A 165 -7.38 -1.93 -1.60
CA PRO A 165 -7.11 -0.98 -0.53
C PRO A 165 -8.18 -1.15 0.56
N LYS A 166 -7.75 -1.29 1.82
CA LYS A 166 -8.68 -1.32 2.96
C LYS A 166 -9.36 0.04 3.01
N ARG A 167 -10.56 0.14 2.42
CA ARG A 167 -11.35 1.36 2.44
C ARG A 167 -11.52 1.80 3.90
N ARG A 168 -10.87 2.89 4.28
CA ARG A 168 -11.18 3.55 5.54
C ARG A 168 -12.60 4.08 5.39
N PRO A 169 -13.57 3.66 6.23
CA PRO A 169 -14.92 4.18 6.15
C PRO A 169 -14.85 5.70 6.32
N ARG A 170 -15.30 6.44 5.31
CA ARG A 170 -15.42 7.90 5.44
C ARG A 170 -16.42 8.19 6.55
N LYS A 171 -16.11 9.17 7.39
CA LYS A 171 -17.04 9.60 8.43
C LYS A 171 -18.33 10.02 7.75
N LYS A 172 -19.46 9.42 8.15
CA LYS A 172 -20.77 9.81 7.68
C LYS A 172 -21.02 11.28 8.03
N TYR A 173 -21.58 12.01 7.08
CA TYR A 173 -21.97 13.39 7.33
C TYR A 173 -23.15 13.42 8.32
N THR A 174 -23.03 14.21 9.38
CA THR A 174 -24.01 14.31 10.48
C THR A 174 -24.82 15.61 10.47
N GLY A 175 -24.69 16.44 9.42
CA GLY A 175 -25.40 17.70 9.28
C GLY A 175 -26.87 17.55 8.89
N PRO A 176 -27.62 18.68 8.79
CA PRO A 176 -29.06 18.69 8.54
C PRO A 176 -29.51 18.01 7.23
N PHE A 177 -28.59 17.80 6.28
CA PHE A 177 -28.86 17.12 5.01
C PHE A 177 -28.27 15.70 4.95
N ALA A 178 -28.01 15.06 6.10
CA ALA A 178 -27.40 13.75 6.18
C ALA A 178 -28.14 12.67 5.34
N GLY A 179 -29.46 12.75 5.28
CA GLY A 179 -30.29 11.83 4.50
C GLY A 179 -30.08 11.92 2.98
N LEU A 180 -29.63 13.07 2.47
CA LEU A 180 -29.34 13.28 1.05
C LEU A 180 -27.85 13.06 0.73
N VAL A 181 -26.98 13.46 1.63
CA VAL A 181 -25.51 13.49 1.41
C VAL A 181 -24.91 12.09 1.59
N ASN A 182 -25.34 11.33 2.59
CA ASN A 182 -24.75 10.01 2.86
C ASN A 182 -24.97 8.99 1.72
N PRO A 183 -26.15 8.87 1.10
CA PRO A 183 -26.32 8.00 -0.08
C PRO A 183 -25.44 8.42 -1.27
N LEU A 184 -25.18 9.72 -1.43
CA LEU A 184 -24.31 10.22 -2.48
C LEU A 184 -22.83 9.90 -2.18
N ILE A 185 -22.41 9.94 -0.91
CA ILE A 185 -21.08 9.50 -0.49
C ILE A 185 -20.92 7.99 -0.73
N GLU A 186 -21.91 7.19 -0.39
CA GLU A 186 -21.89 5.73 -0.62
C GLU A 186 -21.84 5.40 -2.12
N LEU A 187 -22.62 6.11 -2.95
CA LEU A 187 -22.59 5.97 -4.40
C LEU A 187 -21.23 6.41 -4.99
N TRP A 188 -20.66 7.49 -4.48
CA TRP A 188 -19.34 7.99 -4.86
C TRP A 188 -18.24 6.96 -4.55
N ASP A 189 -18.26 6.38 -3.34
CA ASP A 189 -17.31 5.34 -2.93
C ASP A 189 -17.45 4.04 -3.75
N MET A 190 -18.59 3.84 -4.40
CA MET A 190 -18.83 2.71 -5.30
C MET A 190 -18.27 2.95 -6.72
N ILE A 191 -18.30 4.20 -7.19
CA ILE A 191 -17.99 4.56 -8.59
C ILE A 191 -16.54 4.96 -8.77
N VAL A 192 -15.92 5.61 -7.78
CA VAL A 192 -14.56 6.17 -7.89
C VAL A 192 -13.54 5.21 -7.29
N PRO A 193 -12.61 4.67 -8.10
CA PRO A 193 -11.49 3.89 -7.59
C PRO A 193 -10.59 4.76 -6.69
N GLU A 194 -10.05 4.20 -5.60
CA GLU A 194 -9.16 4.93 -4.68
C GLU A 194 -7.77 5.25 -5.28
N ASP A 195 -7.40 4.54 -6.32
CA ASP A 195 -6.16 4.70 -7.08
C ASP A 195 -6.30 5.65 -8.29
N ALA A 196 -7.49 6.26 -8.46
CA ALA A 196 -7.71 7.24 -9.50
C ALA A 196 -6.67 8.38 -9.37
N ASN A 197 -5.88 8.58 -10.41
CA ASN A 197 -4.90 9.67 -10.44
C ASN A 197 -5.62 11.04 -10.48
N PHE A 198 -4.87 12.12 -10.19
CA PHE A 198 -5.45 13.46 -10.08
C PHE A 198 -6.25 13.88 -11.34
N SER A 199 -5.83 13.45 -12.52
CA SER A 199 -6.52 13.76 -13.81
C SER A 199 -7.85 13.01 -13.94
N GLU A 200 -7.92 11.74 -13.54
CA GLU A 200 -9.16 10.96 -13.49
C GLU A 200 -10.12 11.52 -12.45
N TRP A 201 -9.59 11.96 -11.31
CA TRP A 201 -10.37 12.61 -10.27
C TRP A 201 -11.05 13.90 -10.77
N VAL A 202 -10.32 14.72 -11.52
CA VAL A 202 -10.85 15.95 -12.14
C VAL A 202 -11.92 15.63 -13.18
N ILE A 203 -11.70 14.64 -14.03
CA ILE A 203 -12.67 14.22 -15.07
C ILE A 203 -13.95 13.70 -14.42
N LEU A 204 -13.85 12.81 -13.41
CA LEU A 204 -15.01 12.28 -12.71
C LEU A 204 -15.80 13.38 -11.97
N THR A 205 -15.11 14.35 -11.38
CA THR A 205 -15.74 15.49 -10.72
C THR A 205 -16.48 16.38 -11.73
N ILE A 206 -15.90 16.65 -12.89
CA ILE A 206 -16.55 17.42 -13.97
C ILE A 206 -17.77 16.66 -14.49
N VAL A 207 -17.68 15.38 -14.76
CA VAL A 207 -18.80 14.54 -15.20
C VAL A 207 -19.94 14.56 -14.18
N TYR A 208 -19.62 14.43 -12.89
CA TYR A 208 -20.61 14.51 -11.81
C TYR A 208 -21.32 15.87 -11.75
N VAL A 209 -20.58 16.97 -11.85
CA VAL A 209 -21.13 18.32 -11.86
C VAL A 209 -22.02 18.55 -13.07
N VAL A 210 -21.63 18.06 -14.25
CA VAL A 210 -22.44 18.15 -15.47
C VAL A 210 -23.74 17.34 -15.33
N ILE A 211 -23.67 16.10 -14.85
CA ILE A 211 -24.86 15.27 -14.64
C ILE A 211 -25.80 15.91 -13.60
N ALA A 212 -25.26 16.40 -12.48
CA ALA A 212 -26.05 17.07 -11.46
C ALA A 212 -26.72 18.35 -12.00
N SER A 213 -26.03 19.12 -12.84
CA SER A 213 -26.57 20.31 -13.47
C SER A 213 -27.70 19.98 -14.46
N VAL A 214 -27.55 18.90 -15.26
CA VAL A 214 -28.58 18.43 -16.20
C VAL A 214 -29.83 17.95 -15.43
N VAL A 215 -29.66 17.19 -14.34
CA VAL A 215 -30.77 16.72 -13.50
C VAL A 215 -31.51 17.90 -12.85
N LEU A 216 -30.78 18.91 -12.36
CA LEU A 216 -31.37 20.12 -11.81
C LEU A 216 -32.14 20.93 -12.89
N ALA A 217 -31.59 21.08 -14.08
CA ALA A 217 -32.24 21.74 -15.19
C ALA A 217 -33.51 20.98 -15.64
N ALA A 218 -33.45 19.65 -15.72
CA ALA A 218 -34.62 18.84 -16.01
C ALA A 218 -35.72 18.97 -14.97
N SER A 219 -35.35 19.03 -13.67
CA SER A 219 -36.31 19.23 -12.57
C SER A 219 -36.96 20.61 -12.60
N THR A 220 -36.23 21.66 -12.94
CA THR A 220 -36.78 23.01 -13.09
C THR A 220 -37.69 23.13 -14.30
N VAL A 221 -37.35 22.52 -15.43
CA VAL A 221 -38.21 22.48 -16.63
C VAL A 221 -39.52 21.70 -16.32
N PHE A 222 -39.43 20.58 -15.60
CA PHE A 222 -40.61 19.80 -15.18
C PHE A 222 -41.51 20.59 -14.24
N PHE A 223 -40.91 21.32 -13.31
CA PHE A 223 -41.66 22.20 -12.36
C PHE A 223 -42.33 23.35 -13.09
N VAL A 224 -41.66 24.01 -14.03
CA VAL A 224 -42.23 25.10 -14.85
C VAL A 224 -43.36 24.58 -15.72
N PHE A 225 -43.20 23.38 -16.35
CA PHE A 225 -44.25 22.75 -17.15
C PHE A 225 -45.48 22.41 -16.31
N HIS A 226 -45.33 21.94 -15.09
CA HIS A 226 -46.44 21.67 -14.16
C HIS A 226 -47.15 22.97 -13.74
N ILE A 227 -46.41 24.04 -13.47
CA ILE A 227 -47.03 25.36 -13.17
C ILE A 227 -47.83 25.84 -14.36
N PHE A 228 -47.36 25.69 -15.61
CA PHE A 228 -48.09 26.08 -16.81
C PHE A 228 -49.38 25.24 -16.98
N GLN A 229 -49.33 23.94 -16.72
CA GLN A 229 -50.54 23.11 -16.75
C GLN A 229 -51.60 23.53 -15.72
N VAL A 230 -51.17 23.83 -14.48
CA VAL A 230 -52.08 24.29 -13.43
C VAL A 230 -52.66 25.66 -13.78
N LEU A 231 -51.88 26.59 -14.34
CA LEU A 231 -52.37 27.89 -14.79
C LEU A 231 -53.39 27.75 -15.92
N PHE A 232 -53.14 26.87 -16.90
CA PHE A 232 -54.06 26.59 -18.02
C PHE A 232 -55.40 25.99 -17.54
N LEU A 233 -55.34 25.09 -16.54
CA LEU A 233 -56.53 24.54 -15.90
C LEU A 233 -57.33 25.61 -15.16
N VAL A 234 -56.66 26.52 -14.45
CA VAL A 234 -57.33 27.63 -13.71
C VAL A 234 -57.99 28.62 -14.69
N GLU A 235 -57.35 28.95 -15.82
CA GLU A 235 -57.94 29.78 -16.87
C GLU A 235 -59.12 29.10 -17.56
N GLY A 236 -59.03 27.79 -17.82
CA GLY A 236 -60.13 26.99 -18.36
C GLY A 236 -61.37 27.00 -17.44
N ILE A 237 -61.15 26.85 -16.14
CA ILE A 237 -62.22 26.92 -15.12
C ILE A 237 -62.81 28.34 -15.03
N ARG A 238 -62.00 29.41 -15.13
CA ARG A 238 -62.45 30.81 -15.17
C ARG A 238 -63.30 31.09 -16.40
N GLY A 239 -62.93 30.55 -17.59
CA GLY A 239 -63.71 30.67 -18.82
C GLY A 239 -65.10 30.02 -18.72
N LEU A 240 -65.20 28.86 -18.08
CA LEU A 240 -66.45 28.17 -17.83
C LEU A 240 -67.36 28.91 -16.81
N ALA A 241 -66.76 29.57 -15.79
CA ALA A 241 -67.51 30.34 -14.80
C ALA A 241 -68.09 31.65 -15.40
N HIS A 242 -67.45 32.27 -16.39
CA HIS A 242 -67.96 33.44 -17.11
C HIS A 242 -68.99 33.13 -18.17
N GLY A 243 -68.95 31.92 -18.76
CA GLY A 243 -69.94 31.49 -19.78
C GLY A 243 -71.33 31.16 -19.23
N HIS A 244 -71.46 30.99 -17.90
CA HIS A 244 -72.73 30.72 -17.23
C HIS A 244 -73.47 32.01 -16.71
N ARG A 245 -72.90 33.19 -16.91
CA ARG A 245 -73.54 34.49 -16.48
C ARG A 245 -74.23 35.26 -17.62
N SER A 246 -74.27 34.69 -18.81
CA SER A 246 -74.89 35.29 -19.99
C SER A 246 -75.95 34.40 -20.65
N ARG A 247 -76.83 33.81 -19.81
CA ARG A 247 -78.13 33.28 -20.27
C ARG A 247 -79.20 33.62 -19.23
#